data_f8f841c3b2aa28b269716731e70d300e
#
_entry.id   f8f841c3b2aa28b269716731e70d300e
#
_cell.length_a   1.000
_cell.length_b   1.000
_cell.length_c   1.000
_cell.angle_alpha   90.00
_cell.angle_beta   90.00
_cell.angle_gamma   90.00
#
_symmetry.space_group_name_H-M   'P 1'
#
loop_
_entity.id
_entity.type
_entity.pdbx_description
1 polymer ?
#
loop_
_entity_poly.entity_id
_entity_poly.type
_entity_poly.pdbx_seq_one_letter_code
_entity_poly.pdbx_strand_id
1 'polypeptide(L)'
;MKQSQVRGRGTSHLLLGAVIVGIMLVVLLEVIVQLLPPHYNPTSQSESDLAVGPYGFLMALDLVIGGVLLLLFIVAFRRVIPKEGQSRSGLILLGVAAICKLTIAFAATDLTPRPETIHGTIHAVVALVSFFCEALGLLLLARSLRHVPNMRPSPRFLVGLAIVTLVWSVIVIVTVVVSTQIEVWGLLERVATALSFVWVLTVSLGLWRFPSLDGMPGRRTIPSSPGEHLEQEALPRFT
;
A
#
# COMPACT_ATOMS: atom_id res chain seq x y z
N MET A 1 7.93 -25.86 17.53
CA MET A 1 7.02 -24.69 17.35
C MET A 1 7.67 -23.33 17.58
N LYS A 2 8.57 -23.09 18.56
CA LYS A 2 9.24 -21.76 18.78
C LYS A 2 10.10 -21.26 17.61
N GLN A 3 10.83 -22.14 16.91
CA GLN A 3 11.73 -21.73 15.80
C GLN A 3 10.97 -21.21 14.55
N SER A 4 9.80 -21.74 14.24
CA SER A 4 8.99 -21.27 13.09
C SER A 4 8.39 -19.87 13.33
N GLN A 5 8.02 -19.53 14.57
CA GLN A 5 7.54 -18.21 14.94
C GLN A 5 8.63 -17.13 14.87
N VAL A 6 9.86 -17.46 15.33
CA VAL A 6 11.00 -16.53 15.27
C VAL A 6 11.40 -16.23 13.82
N ARG A 7 11.37 -17.24 12.95
CA ARG A 7 11.70 -17.10 11.52
C ARG A 7 10.66 -16.26 10.77
N GLY A 8 9.38 -16.38 11.12
CA GLY A 8 8.29 -15.55 10.53
C GLY A 8 8.38 -14.07 10.90
N ARG A 9 8.82 -13.75 12.12
CA ARG A 9 9.00 -12.36 12.58
C ARG A 9 10.12 -11.65 11.83
N GLY A 10 11.30 -12.28 11.70
CA GLY A 10 12.43 -11.70 10.96
C GLY A 10 12.08 -11.33 9.53
N THR A 11 11.34 -12.21 8.83
CA THR A 11 10.93 -11.97 7.44
C THR A 11 9.95 -10.79 7.32
N SER A 12 8.99 -10.64 8.26
CA SER A 12 8.04 -9.54 8.22
C SER A 12 8.72 -8.19 8.47
N HIS A 13 9.68 -8.12 9.38
CA HIS A 13 10.49 -6.92 9.61
C HIS A 13 11.33 -6.54 8.40
N LEU A 14 11.94 -7.51 7.72
CA LEU A 14 12.70 -7.28 6.49
C LEU A 14 11.80 -6.73 5.38
N LEU A 15 10.60 -7.28 5.20
CA LEU A 15 9.65 -6.79 4.20
C LEU A 15 9.20 -5.35 4.50
N LEU A 16 8.86 -5.04 5.75
CA LEU A 16 8.49 -3.67 6.14
C LEU A 16 9.65 -2.70 5.98
N GLY A 17 10.87 -3.12 6.35
CA GLY A 17 12.10 -2.34 6.13
C GLY A 17 12.34 -2.09 4.64
N ALA A 18 12.17 -3.09 3.79
CA ALA A 18 12.28 -2.94 2.33
C ALA A 18 11.25 -1.97 1.76
N VAL A 19 10.00 -2.00 2.26
CA VAL A 19 8.96 -1.03 1.87
C VAL A 19 9.36 0.39 2.27
N ILE A 20 9.83 0.60 3.51
CA ILE A 20 10.24 1.92 4.00
C ILE A 20 11.40 2.48 3.16
N VAL A 21 12.48 1.70 2.99
CA VAL A 21 13.65 2.11 2.20
C VAL A 21 13.27 2.31 0.74
N GLY A 22 12.43 1.44 0.20
CA GLY A 22 11.98 1.52 -1.18
C GLY A 22 11.14 2.77 -1.47
N ILE A 23 10.25 3.19 -0.57
CA ILE A 23 9.51 4.47 -0.71
C ILE A 23 10.50 5.64 -0.74
N MET A 24 11.51 5.65 0.12
CA MET A 24 12.53 6.70 0.09
C MET A 24 13.33 6.71 -1.22
N LEU A 25 13.61 5.53 -1.79
CA LEU A 25 14.28 5.41 -3.08
C LEU A 25 13.41 5.93 -4.24
N VAL A 26 12.12 5.59 -4.27
CA VAL A 26 11.15 6.09 -5.26
C VAL A 26 11.08 7.62 -5.21
N VAL A 27 10.86 8.20 -4.04
CA VAL A 27 10.84 9.66 -3.88
C VAL A 27 12.16 10.30 -4.34
N LEU A 28 13.30 9.68 -4.04
CA LEU A 28 14.61 10.17 -4.47
C LEU A 28 14.77 10.11 -6.00
N LEU A 29 14.34 9.01 -6.63
CA LEU A 29 14.37 8.86 -8.10
C LEU A 29 13.50 9.92 -8.78
N GLU A 30 12.29 10.15 -8.29
CA GLU A 30 11.39 11.17 -8.81
C GLU A 30 12.01 12.56 -8.73
N VAL A 31 12.61 12.92 -7.58
CA VAL A 31 13.33 14.19 -7.42
C VAL A 31 14.51 14.29 -8.37
N ILE A 32 15.29 13.21 -8.55
CA ILE A 32 16.43 13.20 -9.48
C ILE A 32 15.95 13.45 -10.91
N VAL A 33 14.95 12.70 -11.37
CA VAL A 33 14.42 12.83 -12.74
C VAL A 33 13.85 14.22 -12.97
N GLN A 34 13.19 14.80 -11.98
CA GLN A 34 12.67 16.17 -12.05
C GLN A 34 13.76 17.23 -12.24
N LEU A 35 14.96 17.00 -11.70
CA LEU A 35 16.08 17.93 -11.79
C LEU A 35 16.94 17.75 -13.05
N LEU A 36 16.77 16.64 -13.77
CA LEU A 36 17.53 16.38 -15.00
C LEU A 36 16.97 17.18 -16.19
N PRO A 37 17.82 17.53 -17.20
CA PRO A 37 17.34 18.16 -18.43
C PRO A 37 16.30 17.26 -19.15
N PRO A 38 15.28 17.80 -19.79
CA PRO A 38 15.03 19.21 -20.13
C PRO A 38 14.39 20.09 -19.06
N HIS A 39 14.43 19.74 -17.79
CA HIS A 39 13.85 20.51 -16.67
C HIS A 39 12.32 20.66 -16.77
N TYR A 40 11.64 19.64 -16.33
CA TYR A 40 10.18 19.60 -16.31
C TYR A 40 9.59 20.60 -15.30
N ASN A 41 8.45 21.21 -15.66
CA ASN A 41 7.70 22.04 -14.72
C ASN A 41 6.83 21.16 -13.82
N PRO A 42 7.14 21.01 -12.51
CA PRO A 42 6.40 20.10 -11.63
C PRO A 42 4.97 20.56 -11.36
N THR A 43 4.62 21.80 -11.66
CA THR A 43 3.27 22.30 -11.45
C THR A 43 2.35 21.87 -12.58
N SER A 44 2.77 22.06 -13.84
CA SER A 44 1.95 21.84 -15.02
C SER A 44 2.13 20.48 -15.69
N GLN A 45 3.32 19.85 -15.56
CA GLN A 45 3.63 18.57 -16.18
C GLN A 45 3.46 17.42 -15.19
N SER A 46 2.84 16.33 -15.65
CA SER A 46 2.56 15.14 -14.84
C SER A 46 3.86 14.41 -14.44
N GLU A 47 3.77 13.57 -13.42
CA GLU A 47 4.85 12.62 -13.12
C GLU A 47 5.11 11.69 -14.31
N SER A 48 4.03 11.29 -15.01
CA SER A 48 4.11 10.44 -16.19
C SER A 48 4.85 11.08 -17.37
N ASP A 49 4.83 12.42 -17.52
CA ASP A 49 5.54 13.13 -18.57
C ASP A 49 7.07 12.95 -18.45
N LEU A 50 7.56 12.71 -17.23
CA LEU A 50 8.95 12.40 -16.96
C LEU A 50 9.42 11.10 -17.65
N ALA A 51 8.48 10.19 -17.96
CA ALA A 51 8.78 8.93 -18.65
C ALA A 51 9.02 9.10 -20.16
N VAL A 52 8.70 10.26 -20.75
CA VAL A 52 8.82 10.48 -22.20
C VAL A 52 10.18 11.07 -22.60
N GLY A 53 10.91 11.68 -21.68
CA GLY A 53 12.19 12.33 -21.94
C GLY A 53 13.39 11.36 -22.03
N PRO A 54 14.62 11.92 -22.22
CA PRO A 54 15.85 11.13 -22.38
C PRO A 54 16.18 10.27 -21.15
N TYR A 55 15.65 10.60 -19.98
CA TYR A 55 15.79 9.86 -18.72
C TYR A 55 14.51 9.09 -18.34
N GLY A 56 13.58 8.92 -19.29
CA GLY A 56 12.30 8.27 -19.06
C GLY A 56 12.41 6.84 -18.50
N PHE A 57 13.52 6.14 -18.77
CA PHE A 57 13.78 4.83 -18.18
C PHE A 57 13.89 4.86 -16.63
N LEU A 58 14.34 5.98 -16.05
CA LEU A 58 14.38 6.16 -14.59
C LEU A 58 12.97 6.27 -14.01
N MET A 59 12.07 6.98 -14.70
CA MET A 59 10.66 7.05 -14.30
C MET A 59 9.95 5.69 -14.48
N ALA A 60 10.24 4.97 -15.57
CA ALA A 60 9.74 3.61 -15.74
C ALA A 60 10.22 2.68 -14.61
N LEU A 61 11.50 2.79 -14.23
CA LEU A 61 12.06 2.06 -13.08
C LEU A 61 11.36 2.43 -11.77
N ASP A 62 11.07 3.71 -11.56
CA ASP A 62 10.33 4.24 -10.41
C ASP A 62 8.96 3.58 -10.28
N LEU A 63 8.19 3.55 -11.36
CA LEU A 63 6.87 2.90 -11.43
C LEU A 63 6.94 1.40 -11.15
N VAL A 64 7.97 0.70 -11.68
CA VAL A 64 8.20 -0.73 -11.39
C VAL A 64 8.50 -0.93 -9.91
N ILE A 65 9.41 -0.15 -9.35
CA ILE A 65 9.73 -0.23 -7.92
C ILE A 65 8.48 0.06 -7.10
N GLY A 66 7.73 1.12 -7.39
CA GLY A 66 6.49 1.48 -6.70
C GLY A 66 5.45 0.36 -6.72
N GLY A 67 5.23 -0.29 -7.86
CA GLY A 67 4.34 -1.44 -7.99
C GLY A 67 4.80 -2.64 -7.16
N VAL A 68 6.09 -2.98 -7.21
CA VAL A 68 6.67 -4.06 -6.40
C VAL A 68 6.57 -3.75 -4.90
N LEU A 69 6.84 -2.52 -4.49
CA LEU A 69 6.73 -2.10 -3.08
C LEU A 69 5.30 -2.25 -2.55
N LEU A 70 4.30 -1.93 -3.36
CA LEU A 70 2.90 -2.10 -2.98
C LEU A 70 2.56 -3.59 -2.81
N LEU A 71 3.08 -4.49 -3.65
CA LEU A 71 2.95 -5.94 -3.46
C LEU A 71 3.66 -6.43 -2.20
N LEU A 72 4.87 -5.95 -1.93
CA LEU A 72 5.61 -6.27 -0.70
C LEU A 72 4.87 -5.78 0.54
N PHE A 73 4.29 -4.58 0.48
CA PHE A 73 3.45 -4.05 1.55
C PHE A 73 2.23 -4.96 1.81
N ILE A 74 1.51 -5.39 0.77
CA ILE A 74 0.38 -6.33 0.90
C ILE A 74 0.81 -7.62 1.60
N VAL A 75 1.94 -8.19 1.20
CA VAL A 75 2.48 -9.43 1.81
C VAL A 75 2.86 -9.20 3.28
N ALA A 76 3.56 -8.11 3.58
CA ALA A 76 3.97 -7.75 4.94
C ALA A 76 2.73 -7.51 5.83
N PHE A 77 1.77 -6.72 5.33
CA PHE A 77 0.52 -6.40 6.03
C PHE A 77 -0.25 -7.68 6.39
N ARG A 78 -0.43 -8.60 5.43
CA ARG A 78 -1.13 -9.89 5.66
C ARG A 78 -0.43 -10.79 6.67
N ARG A 79 0.89 -10.69 6.81
CA ARG A 79 1.66 -11.49 7.76
C ARG A 79 1.61 -10.94 9.17
N VAL A 80 1.51 -9.61 9.31
CA VAL A 80 1.60 -8.93 10.61
C VAL A 80 0.21 -8.68 11.21
N ILE A 81 -0.76 -8.28 10.38
CA ILE A 81 -2.10 -7.93 10.85
C ILE A 81 -2.96 -9.19 10.97
N PRO A 82 -3.67 -9.39 12.11
CA PRO A 82 -4.64 -10.48 12.27
C PRO A 82 -5.78 -10.38 11.23
N LYS A 83 -6.42 -11.51 10.94
CA LYS A 83 -7.46 -11.59 9.89
C LYS A 83 -8.61 -10.61 10.09
N GLU A 84 -8.96 -10.33 11.34
CA GLU A 84 -10.02 -9.40 11.75
C GLU A 84 -9.68 -7.94 11.37
N GLY A 85 -8.41 -7.61 11.28
CA GLY A 85 -7.90 -6.31 10.85
C GLY A 85 -7.59 -6.24 9.34
N GLN A 86 -7.85 -7.30 8.58
CA GLN A 86 -7.59 -7.35 7.14
C GLN A 86 -8.88 -7.15 6.34
N SER A 87 -8.91 -6.12 5.48
CA SER A 87 -9.93 -5.99 4.45
C SER A 87 -9.52 -6.75 3.19
N ARG A 88 -10.22 -7.84 2.86
CA ARG A 88 -9.97 -8.60 1.63
C ARG A 88 -10.12 -7.73 0.38
N SER A 89 -11.19 -6.94 0.32
CA SER A 89 -11.43 -6.02 -0.80
C SER A 89 -10.35 -4.94 -0.89
N GLY A 90 -9.92 -4.38 0.26
CA GLY A 90 -8.83 -3.42 0.29
C GLY A 90 -7.51 -4.00 -0.23
N LEU A 91 -7.16 -5.22 0.15
CA LEU A 91 -5.96 -5.90 -0.35
C LEU A 91 -6.03 -6.22 -1.84
N ILE A 92 -7.21 -6.60 -2.37
CA ILE A 92 -7.42 -6.83 -3.80
C ILE A 92 -7.25 -5.53 -4.58
N LEU A 93 -7.87 -4.43 -4.13
CA LEU A 93 -7.74 -3.13 -4.78
C LEU A 93 -6.29 -2.63 -4.81
N LEU A 94 -5.54 -2.78 -3.72
CA LEU A 94 -4.10 -2.47 -3.73
C LEU A 94 -3.33 -3.37 -4.69
N GLY A 95 -3.69 -4.66 -4.81
CA GLY A 95 -3.11 -5.57 -5.79
C GLY A 95 -3.38 -5.11 -7.23
N VAL A 96 -4.60 -4.66 -7.52
CA VAL A 96 -4.95 -4.06 -8.83
C VAL A 96 -4.12 -2.82 -9.07
N ALA A 97 -4.03 -1.89 -8.09
CA ALA A 97 -3.21 -0.69 -8.22
C ALA A 97 -1.72 -1.02 -8.48
N ALA A 98 -1.17 -2.03 -7.80
CA ALA A 98 0.20 -2.47 -8.03
C ALA A 98 0.41 -2.99 -9.47
N ILE A 99 -0.51 -3.81 -9.98
CA ILE A 99 -0.47 -4.29 -11.37
C ILE A 99 -0.60 -3.13 -12.34
N CYS A 100 -1.47 -2.16 -12.08
CA CYS A 100 -1.60 -0.96 -12.88
C CYS A 100 -0.28 -0.18 -12.96
N LYS A 101 0.40 0.07 -11.82
CA LYS A 101 1.73 0.73 -11.79
C LYS A 101 2.75 -0.02 -12.65
N LEU A 102 2.80 -1.34 -12.55
CA LEU A 102 3.67 -2.17 -13.38
C LEU A 102 3.30 -2.09 -14.87
N THR A 103 2.04 -1.96 -15.22
CA THR A 103 1.58 -1.84 -16.60
C THR A 103 1.95 -0.50 -17.20
N ILE A 104 1.71 0.62 -16.50
CA ILE A 104 2.04 1.96 -16.99
C ILE A 104 3.54 2.19 -17.14
N ALA A 105 4.38 1.48 -16.42
CA ALA A 105 5.83 1.52 -16.61
C ALA A 105 6.26 1.15 -18.04
N PHE A 106 5.43 0.38 -18.77
CA PHE A 106 5.69 -0.08 -20.16
C PHE A 106 4.77 0.58 -21.20
N ALA A 107 3.84 1.44 -20.77
CA ALA A 107 2.95 2.19 -21.65
C ALA A 107 3.30 3.67 -21.52
N ALA A 108 4.00 4.22 -22.52
CA ALA A 108 4.35 5.64 -22.52
C ALA A 108 3.08 6.51 -22.54
N THR A 109 3.10 7.62 -21.79
CA THR A 109 2.05 8.64 -21.89
C THR A 109 2.23 9.49 -23.14
N ASP A 110 1.17 10.12 -23.61
CA ASP A 110 1.25 11.20 -24.60
C ASP A 110 1.45 12.53 -23.86
N LEU A 111 2.31 13.40 -24.40
CA LEU A 111 2.55 14.74 -23.82
C LEU A 111 1.41 15.74 -24.08
N THR A 112 0.32 15.26 -24.63
CA THR A 112 -0.87 16.07 -24.94
C THR A 112 -1.91 15.93 -23.83
N PRO A 113 -2.80 16.94 -23.65
CA PRO A 113 -3.86 16.88 -22.65
C PRO A 113 -4.86 15.72 -22.86
N ARG A 114 -4.90 15.17 -24.09
CA ARG A 114 -5.73 13.99 -24.42
C ARG A 114 -4.86 12.94 -25.09
N PRO A 115 -5.09 11.65 -24.74
CA PRO A 115 -4.38 10.56 -25.40
C PRO A 115 -4.69 10.55 -26.91
N GLU A 116 -3.63 10.58 -27.72
CA GLU A 116 -3.72 10.50 -29.19
C GLU A 116 -3.29 9.12 -29.70
N THR A 117 -2.48 8.41 -28.91
CA THR A 117 -2.01 7.07 -29.25
C THR A 117 -2.72 5.99 -28.44
N ILE A 118 -2.65 4.74 -28.92
CA ILE A 118 -3.14 3.56 -28.19
C ILE A 118 -2.38 3.43 -26.86
N HIS A 119 -1.07 3.66 -26.86
CA HIS A 119 -0.25 3.58 -25.65
C HIS A 119 -0.67 4.66 -24.63
N GLY A 120 -0.84 5.89 -25.06
CA GLY A 120 -1.30 6.98 -24.20
C GLY A 120 -2.72 6.72 -23.66
N THR A 121 -3.62 6.15 -24.47
CA THR A 121 -4.96 5.75 -24.01
C THR A 121 -4.89 4.66 -22.93
N ILE A 122 -4.07 3.63 -23.13
CA ILE A 122 -3.87 2.56 -22.15
C ILE A 122 -3.28 3.16 -20.87
N HIS A 123 -2.25 4.01 -21.00
CA HIS A 123 -1.63 4.70 -19.87
C HIS A 123 -2.65 5.47 -19.04
N ALA A 124 -3.43 6.34 -19.69
CA ALA A 124 -4.41 7.18 -19.02
C ALA A 124 -5.48 6.36 -18.27
N VAL A 125 -6.08 5.37 -18.94
CA VAL A 125 -7.11 4.53 -18.33
C VAL A 125 -6.54 3.74 -17.15
N VAL A 126 -5.36 3.13 -17.31
CA VAL A 126 -4.73 2.31 -16.26
C VAL A 126 -4.28 3.18 -15.10
N ALA A 127 -3.80 4.41 -15.35
CA ALA A 127 -3.45 5.37 -14.31
C ALA A 127 -4.67 5.78 -13.47
N LEU A 128 -5.81 6.12 -14.11
CA LEU A 128 -7.04 6.45 -13.41
C LEU A 128 -7.53 5.30 -12.53
N VAL A 129 -7.50 4.06 -13.06
CA VAL A 129 -7.82 2.85 -12.29
C VAL A 129 -6.87 2.68 -11.10
N SER A 130 -5.56 2.93 -11.31
CA SER A 130 -4.55 2.85 -10.26
C SER A 130 -4.85 3.80 -9.11
N PHE A 131 -5.04 5.09 -9.40
CA PHE A 131 -5.35 6.11 -8.37
C PHE A 131 -6.61 5.77 -7.58
N PHE A 132 -7.68 5.38 -8.27
CA PHE A 132 -8.92 5.02 -7.60
C PHE A 132 -8.79 3.78 -6.73
N CYS A 133 -8.22 2.69 -7.28
CA CYS A 133 -8.05 1.43 -6.57
C CYS A 133 -7.10 1.56 -5.37
N GLU A 134 -6.00 2.31 -5.52
CA GLU A 134 -5.07 2.56 -4.44
C GLU A 134 -5.76 3.32 -3.30
N ALA A 135 -6.36 4.47 -3.58
CA ALA A 135 -6.98 5.31 -2.56
C ALA A 135 -8.15 4.61 -1.83
N LEU A 136 -9.03 3.93 -2.58
CA LEU A 136 -10.12 3.15 -2.00
C LEU A 136 -9.60 1.95 -1.21
N GLY A 137 -8.57 1.28 -1.70
CA GLY A 137 -7.90 0.18 -1.03
C GLY A 137 -7.33 0.60 0.33
N LEU A 138 -6.62 1.73 0.38
CA LEU A 138 -6.09 2.32 1.61
C LEU A 138 -7.21 2.66 2.61
N LEU A 139 -8.34 3.21 2.14
CA LEU A 139 -9.48 3.52 3.00
C LEU A 139 -10.11 2.26 3.60
N LEU A 140 -10.28 1.20 2.82
CA LEU A 140 -10.84 -0.06 3.31
C LEU A 140 -9.90 -0.74 4.31
N LEU A 141 -8.57 -0.69 4.09
CA LEU A 141 -7.60 -1.16 5.08
C LEU A 141 -7.61 -0.31 6.35
N ALA A 142 -7.61 1.02 6.22
CA ALA A 142 -7.69 1.91 7.37
C ALA A 142 -8.92 1.64 8.25
N ARG A 143 -10.08 1.37 7.61
CA ARG A 143 -11.31 1.00 8.33
C ARG A 143 -11.19 -0.35 9.04
N SER A 144 -10.58 -1.35 8.41
CA SER A 144 -10.42 -2.67 9.03
C SER A 144 -9.46 -2.64 10.23
N LEU A 145 -8.44 -1.77 10.19
CA LEU A 145 -7.49 -1.60 11.31
C LEU A 145 -8.15 -1.09 12.61
N ARG A 146 -9.38 -0.58 12.58
CA ARG A 146 -10.14 -0.23 13.79
C ARG A 146 -10.43 -1.43 14.67
N HIS A 147 -10.45 -2.64 14.12
CA HIS A 147 -10.66 -3.87 14.85
C HIS A 147 -9.39 -4.47 15.47
N VAL A 148 -8.23 -3.81 15.23
CA VAL A 148 -6.95 -4.23 15.80
C VAL A 148 -6.70 -3.43 17.08
N PRO A 149 -6.72 -4.08 18.28
CA PRO A 149 -6.47 -3.42 19.55
C PRO A 149 -5.05 -2.84 19.57
N ASN A 150 -4.90 -1.69 20.25
CA ASN A 150 -3.60 -1.03 20.45
C ASN A 150 -2.81 -0.72 19.16
N MET A 151 -3.51 -0.66 18.01
CA MET A 151 -2.88 -0.28 16.74
C MET A 151 -2.26 1.12 16.82
N ARG A 152 -1.01 1.22 16.43
CA ARG A 152 -0.30 2.50 16.27
C ARG A 152 0.26 2.59 14.85
N PRO A 153 0.09 3.69 14.18
CA PRO A 153 -0.66 4.91 14.56
C PRO A 153 -2.17 4.69 14.75
N SER A 154 -2.85 5.67 15.35
CA SER A 154 -4.29 5.59 15.62
C SER A 154 -5.09 5.26 14.35
N PRO A 155 -6.01 4.28 14.38
CA PRO A 155 -6.86 3.98 13.24
C PRO A 155 -7.71 5.16 12.75
N ARG A 156 -8.10 6.08 13.67
CA ARG A 156 -8.83 7.30 13.29
C ARG A 156 -7.98 8.22 12.41
N PHE A 157 -6.70 8.38 12.74
CA PHE A 157 -5.75 9.15 11.93
C PHE A 157 -5.57 8.50 10.55
N LEU A 158 -5.37 7.18 10.49
CA LEU A 158 -5.22 6.45 9.23
C LEU A 158 -6.46 6.55 8.33
N VAL A 159 -7.67 6.52 8.92
CA VAL A 159 -8.92 6.73 8.18
C VAL A 159 -9.03 8.17 7.67
N GLY A 160 -8.70 9.16 8.49
CA GLY A 160 -8.71 10.56 8.07
C GLY A 160 -7.75 10.79 6.89
N LEU A 161 -6.52 10.30 7.01
CA LEU A 161 -5.53 10.38 5.92
C LEU A 161 -6.00 9.67 4.65
N ALA A 162 -6.58 8.46 4.77
CA ALA A 162 -7.11 7.72 3.61
C ALA A 162 -8.32 8.42 2.95
N ILE A 163 -9.17 9.10 3.74
CA ILE A 163 -10.25 9.92 3.19
C ILE A 163 -9.68 11.10 2.39
N VAL A 164 -8.68 11.81 2.93
CA VAL A 164 -8.01 12.90 2.21
C VAL A 164 -7.38 12.38 0.92
N THR A 165 -6.69 11.24 0.96
CA THR A 165 -6.12 10.58 -0.23
C THR A 165 -7.20 10.27 -1.26
N LEU A 166 -8.33 9.67 -0.85
CA LEU A 166 -9.42 9.33 -1.76
C LEU A 166 -10.07 10.58 -2.39
N VAL A 167 -10.36 11.60 -1.59
CA VAL A 167 -10.92 12.86 -2.10
C VAL A 167 -9.98 13.50 -3.11
N TRP A 168 -8.68 13.53 -2.79
CA TRP A 168 -7.69 14.09 -3.71
C TRP A 168 -7.54 13.28 -5.00
N SER A 169 -7.53 11.94 -4.91
CA SER A 169 -7.51 11.07 -6.10
C SER A 169 -8.75 11.24 -6.96
N VAL A 170 -9.94 11.47 -6.36
CA VAL A 170 -11.16 11.79 -7.12
C VAL A 170 -11.04 13.15 -7.81
N ILE A 171 -10.44 14.16 -7.16
CA ILE A 171 -10.17 15.46 -7.79
C ILE A 171 -9.26 15.26 -9.01
N VAL A 172 -8.17 14.50 -8.89
CA VAL A 172 -7.27 14.15 -10.00
C VAL A 172 -8.06 13.52 -11.15
N ILE A 173 -8.85 12.49 -10.86
CA ILE A 173 -9.63 11.74 -11.86
C ILE A 173 -10.65 12.67 -12.58
N VAL A 174 -11.42 13.43 -11.81
CA VAL A 174 -12.42 14.36 -12.36
C VAL A 174 -11.74 15.41 -13.23
N THR A 175 -10.61 15.91 -12.79
CA THR A 175 -9.82 16.91 -13.50
C THR A 175 -9.36 16.39 -14.87
N VAL A 176 -8.82 15.15 -14.93
CA VAL A 176 -8.44 14.50 -16.20
C VAL A 176 -9.63 14.35 -17.15
N VAL A 177 -10.77 13.92 -16.61
CA VAL A 177 -11.95 13.60 -17.44
C VAL A 177 -12.63 14.86 -17.99
N VAL A 178 -12.68 15.92 -17.18
CA VAL A 178 -13.47 17.14 -17.50
C VAL A 178 -12.65 18.21 -18.19
N SER A 179 -11.37 18.39 -17.82
CA SER A 179 -10.56 19.51 -18.30
C SER A 179 -9.53 19.11 -19.35
N THR A 180 -9.37 19.99 -20.33
CA THR A 180 -8.40 19.82 -21.42
C THR A 180 -7.09 20.57 -21.19
N GLN A 181 -7.08 21.53 -20.26
CA GLN A 181 -5.88 22.31 -19.92
C GLN A 181 -5.95 22.71 -18.44
N ILE A 182 -5.02 22.19 -17.63
CA ILE A 182 -4.92 22.56 -16.22
C ILE A 182 -3.46 22.87 -15.92
N GLU A 183 -3.22 24.13 -15.61
CA GLU A 183 -1.88 24.63 -15.30
C GLU A 183 -1.24 24.01 -14.04
N VAL A 184 -2.06 23.37 -13.20
CA VAL A 184 -1.64 22.74 -11.94
C VAL A 184 -1.72 21.22 -11.96
N TRP A 185 -1.83 20.62 -13.14
CA TRP A 185 -2.00 19.17 -13.31
C TRP A 185 -0.91 18.34 -12.61
N GLY A 186 0.35 18.67 -12.87
CA GLY A 186 1.48 17.98 -12.28
C GLY A 186 1.50 18.05 -10.74
N LEU A 187 1.08 19.19 -10.17
CA LEU A 187 0.98 19.34 -8.72
C LEU A 187 -0.13 18.45 -8.12
N LEU A 188 -1.28 18.36 -8.80
CA LEU A 188 -2.39 17.54 -8.32
C LEU A 188 -2.00 16.06 -8.25
N GLU A 189 -1.30 15.56 -9.28
CA GLU A 189 -0.83 14.18 -9.33
C GLU A 189 0.19 13.88 -8.23
N ARG A 190 1.21 14.73 -8.06
CA ARG A 190 2.24 14.59 -7.02
C ARG A 190 1.67 14.58 -5.61
N VAL A 191 0.68 15.42 -5.33
CA VAL A 191 0.01 15.42 -4.00
C VAL A 191 -0.74 14.11 -3.78
N ALA A 192 -1.43 13.56 -4.79
CA ALA A 192 -2.10 12.26 -4.68
C ALA A 192 -1.11 11.13 -4.37
N THR A 193 0.00 11.08 -5.11
CA THR A 193 1.08 10.11 -4.92
C THR A 193 1.73 10.25 -3.54
N ALA A 194 2.06 11.47 -3.13
CA ALA A 194 2.65 11.75 -1.82
C ALA A 194 1.73 11.33 -0.66
N LEU A 195 0.42 11.60 -0.74
CA LEU A 195 -0.55 11.18 0.27
C LEU A 195 -0.61 9.65 0.41
N SER A 196 -0.56 8.91 -0.71
CA SER A 196 -0.51 7.45 -0.73
C SER A 196 0.78 6.93 -0.07
N PHE A 197 1.93 7.49 -0.41
CA PHE A 197 3.21 7.13 0.20
C PHE A 197 3.24 7.43 1.70
N VAL A 198 2.74 8.58 2.14
CA VAL A 198 2.65 8.94 3.56
C VAL A 198 1.80 7.92 4.31
N TRP A 199 0.68 7.47 3.73
CA TRP A 199 -0.17 6.46 4.35
C TRP A 199 0.55 5.11 4.49
N VAL A 200 1.12 4.58 3.40
CA VAL A 200 1.84 3.30 3.38
C VAL A 200 3.04 3.34 4.32
N LEU A 201 3.81 4.44 4.29
CA LEU A 201 4.97 4.65 5.15
C LEU A 201 4.57 4.68 6.63
N THR A 202 3.51 5.41 6.96
CA THR A 202 2.99 5.54 8.33
C THR A 202 2.58 4.20 8.91
N VAL A 203 1.86 3.37 8.13
CA VAL A 203 1.49 2.01 8.56
C VAL A 203 2.73 1.12 8.66
N SER A 204 3.62 1.17 7.68
CA SER A 204 4.84 0.35 7.67
C SER A 204 5.75 0.65 8.87
N LEU A 205 5.95 1.93 9.20
CA LEU A 205 6.71 2.37 10.39
C LEU A 205 6.02 1.95 11.68
N GLY A 206 4.69 2.08 11.76
CA GLY A 206 3.91 1.62 12.90
C GLY A 206 4.08 0.13 13.15
N LEU A 207 3.92 -0.69 12.11
CA LEU A 207 4.07 -2.14 12.18
C LEU A 207 5.53 -2.57 12.42
N TRP A 208 6.50 -1.83 11.91
CA TRP A 208 7.92 -2.11 12.11
C TRP A 208 8.38 -1.85 13.55
N ARG A 209 7.88 -0.78 14.19
CA ARG A 209 8.23 -0.42 15.57
C ARG A 209 7.50 -1.25 16.62
N PHE A 210 6.30 -1.76 16.31
CA PHE A 210 5.44 -2.46 17.27
C PHE A 210 5.06 -3.87 16.76
N PRO A 211 6.03 -4.80 16.64
CA PRO A 211 5.79 -6.10 16.03
C PRO A 211 4.98 -7.09 16.87
N SER A 212 4.55 -6.72 18.06
CA SER A 212 3.98 -7.66 19.04
C SER A 212 2.47 -7.53 19.18
N LEU A 213 1.71 -7.86 18.13
CA LEU A 213 0.28 -8.18 18.29
C LEU A 213 0.05 -9.62 18.85
N ASP A 214 1.12 -10.43 18.93
CA ASP A 214 1.08 -11.80 19.46
C ASP A 214 1.10 -11.88 21.00
N GLY A 215 1.24 -10.75 21.67
CA GLY A 215 1.28 -10.68 23.15
C GLY A 215 -0.08 -10.40 23.80
N MET A 216 -1.22 -10.53 23.08
CA MET A 216 -2.52 -10.35 23.71
C MET A 216 -2.83 -11.52 24.65
N PRO A 217 -3.13 -11.24 25.94
CA PRO A 217 -3.64 -12.23 26.88
C PRO A 217 -5.11 -12.54 26.54
N GLY A 218 -5.32 -13.33 25.49
CA GLY A 218 -6.66 -13.69 25.01
C GLY A 218 -6.78 -15.12 24.53
N ARG A 219 -5.68 -15.83 24.28
CA ARG A 219 -5.68 -17.28 24.23
C ARG A 219 -5.45 -17.82 25.62
N ARG A 220 -6.40 -17.67 26.53
CA ARG A 220 -6.53 -18.64 27.61
C ARG A 220 -6.71 -19.99 26.91
N THR A 221 -5.66 -20.81 26.92
CA THR A 221 -5.86 -22.26 26.92
C THR A 221 -6.86 -22.49 28.02
N ILE A 222 -8.08 -22.89 27.66
CA ILE A 222 -9.05 -23.39 28.63
C ILE A 222 -8.23 -24.48 29.37
N PRO A 223 -8.02 -24.33 30.68
CA PRO A 223 -7.42 -25.42 31.43
C PRO A 223 -8.36 -26.59 31.19
N SER A 224 -7.86 -27.72 30.73
CA SER A 224 -8.56 -28.97 30.74
C SER A 224 -9.19 -29.09 32.13
N SER A 225 -10.52 -29.21 32.16
CA SER A 225 -11.30 -29.30 33.39
C SER A 225 -10.64 -30.31 34.35
N PRO A 226 -10.44 -29.97 35.65
CA PRO A 226 -9.86 -30.90 36.61
C PRO A 226 -10.68 -32.16 36.83
N GLY A 227 -11.78 -32.34 36.12
CA GLY A 227 -12.72 -33.45 36.30
C GLY A 227 -12.42 -34.74 35.53
N GLU A 228 -11.50 -34.73 34.53
CA GLU A 228 -11.26 -35.94 33.74
C GLU A 228 -10.30 -36.96 34.38
N HIS A 229 -9.66 -36.62 35.48
CA HIS A 229 -8.77 -37.57 36.19
C HIS A 229 -9.42 -38.37 37.32
N LEU A 230 -10.71 -38.11 37.63
CA LEU A 230 -11.42 -38.82 38.74
C LEU A 230 -12.30 -39.99 38.29
N GLU A 231 -12.52 -40.17 36.98
CA GLU A 231 -13.39 -41.26 36.48
C GLU A 231 -12.59 -42.56 36.12
N GLN A 232 -11.27 -42.56 36.16
CA GLN A 232 -10.46 -43.74 35.86
C GLN A 232 -10.10 -44.61 37.06
N GLU A 233 -10.42 -44.20 38.28
CA GLU A 233 -10.05 -44.97 39.52
C GLU A 233 -11.22 -45.73 40.17
N ALA A 234 -12.40 -45.77 39.60
CA ALA A 234 -13.56 -46.43 40.23
C ALA A 234 -14.11 -47.59 39.38
N LEU A 235 -13.26 -48.56 39.02
CA LEU A 235 -13.71 -49.89 38.59
C LEU A 235 -13.37 -50.94 39.65
N PRO A 236 -14.33 -51.51 40.41
CA PRO A 236 -14.05 -52.61 41.33
C PRO A 236 -13.73 -53.89 40.54
N ARG A 237 -12.58 -54.50 40.87
CA ARG A 237 -12.23 -55.84 40.40
C ARG A 237 -13.13 -56.81 41.15
N PHE A 238 -14.08 -57.42 40.45
CA PHE A 238 -14.77 -58.63 40.94
C PHE A 238 -13.95 -59.85 40.56
N THR A 239 -13.54 -60.60 41.60
CA THR A 239 -13.03 -61.96 41.57
C THR A 239 -14.14 -62.96 41.24
#